data_336da45ba0bbbf42c808e06c3f4486f1
#
_entry.id   336da45ba0bbbf42c808e06c3f4486f1
#
_cell.length_a   1.000
_cell.length_b   1.000
_cell.length_c   1.000
_cell.angle_alpha   90.00
_cell.angle_beta   90.00
_cell.angle_gamma   90.00
#
_symmetry.space_group_name_H-M   'P 1'
#
loop_
_entity.id
_entity.type
_entity.pdbx_description
1 polymer ?
#
loop_
_entity_poly.entity_id
_entity_poly.type
_entity_poly.pdbx_seq_one_letter_code
_entity_poly.pdbx_strand_id
1 'polypeptide(L)'
;MTRKPNLAILGATGVVGREIIKIIDELNVEYNDIKFLSSAKSAGTKIDFRGKSYTVEEAKPESFDGVNIVLASAGASTSKMFAPEIVKRGGVLIDNSSAFRMDKDVPLVIAYVNDEDLRKHKGIIANPNCSTSQLMLVLKPLKDINPIKRLIVSTYQAVSGAGLAAITELTEDTKARLEGKDF
;
A
#
# COMPACT_ATOMS: atom_id res chain seq x y z
N MET A 1 -4.55 28.38 -6.21
CA MET A 1 -4.08 27.54 -5.09
C MET A 1 -4.68 26.16 -5.28
N THR A 2 -3.86 25.14 -5.52
CA THR A 2 -4.34 23.75 -5.60
C THR A 2 -4.84 23.32 -4.23
N ARG A 3 -6.08 22.84 -4.16
CA ARG A 3 -6.70 22.39 -2.90
C ARG A 3 -5.93 21.13 -2.42
N LYS A 4 -5.41 21.16 -1.19
CA LYS A 4 -4.74 20.00 -0.58
C LYS A 4 -5.74 18.84 -0.46
N PRO A 5 -5.34 17.59 -0.77
CA PRO A 5 -6.25 16.45 -0.71
C PRO A 5 -6.55 16.03 0.72
N ASN A 6 -7.71 15.41 0.92
CA ASN A 6 -7.99 14.61 2.10
C ASN A 6 -7.50 13.17 1.84
N LEU A 7 -6.71 12.64 2.74
CA LEU A 7 -6.09 11.31 2.64
C LEU A 7 -6.78 10.29 3.54
N ALA A 8 -6.75 9.04 3.15
CA ALA A 8 -6.99 7.92 4.06
C ALA A 8 -5.95 6.83 3.86
N ILE A 9 -5.49 6.23 4.95
CA ILE A 9 -4.59 5.08 4.95
C ILE A 9 -5.39 3.86 5.36
N LEU A 10 -5.71 3.00 4.40
CA LEU A 10 -6.43 1.76 4.63
C LEU A 10 -5.45 0.62 4.95
N GLY A 11 -5.54 0.06 6.14
CA GLY A 11 -4.56 -0.87 6.71
C GLY A 11 -3.45 -0.16 7.51
N ALA A 12 -3.77 0.98 8.13
CA ALA A 12 -2.83 1.87 8.83
C ALA A 12 -2.03 1.19 9.95
N THR A 13 -2.56 0.15 10.58
CA THR A 13 -1.89 -0.59 11.67
C THR A 13 -0.95 -1.69 11.19
N GLY A 14 -1.03 -2.05 9.91
CA GLY A 14 -0.17 -3.05 9.29
C GLY A 14 1.28 -2.57 9.10
N VAL A 15 2.20 -3.51 8.84
CA VAL A 15 3.62 -3.20 8.63
C VAL A 15 3.80 -2.16 7.50
N VAL A 16 3.21 -2.41 6.34
CA VAL A 16 3.30 -1.51 5.18
C VAL A 16 2.52 -0.20 5.43
N GLY A 17 1.37 -0.26 6.10
CA GLY A 17 0.60 0.94 6.45
C GLY A 17 1.40 1.91 7.31
N ARG A 18 2.14 1.42 8.29
CA ARG A 18 3.04 2.23 9.13
C ARG A 18 4.19 2.83 8.32
N GLU A 19 4.72 2.10 7.36
CA GLU A 19 5.77 2.61 6.48
C GLU A 19 5.22 3.70 5.53
N ILE A 20 4.01 3.55 5.01
CA ILE A 20 3.33 4.61 4.24
C ILE A 20 3.20 5.89 5.07
N ILE A 21 2.77 5.77 6.33
CA ILE A 21 2.63 6.92 7.25
C ILE A 21 3.97 7.63 7.46
N LYS A 22 5.03 6.85 7.68
CA LYS A 22 6.40 7.36 7.83
C LYS A 22 6.87 8.10 6.58
N ILE A 23 6.66 7.53 5.39
CA ILE A 23 7.05 8.13 4.11
C ILE A 23 6.27 9.44 3.84
N ILE A 24 4.97 9.48 4.17
CA ILE A 24 4.18 10.73 4.09
C ILE A 24 4.82 11.85 4.92
N ASP A 25 5.37 11.51 6.08
CA ASP A 25 6.06 12.46 6.94
C ASP A 25 7.42 12.87 6.36
N GLU A 26 8.26 11.90 6.03
CA GLU A 26 9.61 12.12 5.48
C GLU A 26 9.59 12.98 4.19
N LEU A 27 8.64 12.71 3.30
CA LEU A 27 8.46 13.48 2.06
C LEU A 27 7.68 14.77 2.26
N ASN A 28 7.29 15.08 3.50
CA ASN A 28 6.50 16.25 3.84
C ASN A 28 5.27 16.45 2.93
N VAL A 29 4.57 15.33 2.62
CA VAL A 29 3.39 15.36 1.76
C VAL A 29 2.33 16.28 2.36
N GLU A 30 1.85 17.23 1.58
CA GLU A 30 0.81 18.16 1.99
C GLU A 30 -0.59 17.54 1.85
N TYR A 31 -1.40 17.67 2.88
CA TYR A 31 -2.81 17.25 2.89
C TYR A 31 -3.64 18.24 3.72
N ASN A 32 -4.95 18.20 3.53
CA ASN A 32 -5.89 18.98 4.33
C ASN A 32 -6.32 18.19 5.59
N ASP A 33 -6.69 16.92 5.39
CA ASP A 33 -7.07 15.99 6.47
C ASP A 33 -6.54 14.59 6.18
N ILE A 34 -6.36 13.77 7.22
CA ILE A 34 -5.89 12.39 7.11
C ILE A 34 -6.63 11.48 8.08
N LYS A 35 -7.14 10.34 7.55
CA LYS A 35 -7.78 9.29 8.32
C LYS A 35 -6.92 8.02 8.34
N PHE A 36 -6.85 7.36 9.48
CA PHE A 36 -6.20 6.07 9.64
C PHE A 36 -7.25 4.99 9.84
N LEU A 37 -7.39 4.11 8.83
CA LEU A 37 -8.45 3.11 8.77
C LEU A 37 -7.85 1.70 8.88
N SER A 38 -8.52 0.82 9.63
CA SER A 38 -8.11 -0.57 9.80
C SER A 38 -9.34 -1.48 10.04
N SER A 39 -9.10 -2.76 10.37
CA SER A 39 -10.16 -3.68 10.77
C SER A 39 -10.77 -3.29 12.13
N ALA A 40 -11.98 -3.80 12.43
CA ALA A 40 -12.62 -3.65 13.74
C ALA A 40 -11.71 -4.04 14.91
N LYS A 41 -10.87 -5.09 14.73
CA LYS A 41 -9.92 -5.56 15.75
C LYS A 41 -8.87 -4.50 16.12
N SER A 42 -8.50 -3.64 15.19
CA SER A 42 -7.47 -2.60 15.38
C SER A 42 -8.05 -1.21 15.59
N ALA A 43 -9.36 -1.05 15.46
CA ALA A 43 -10.04 0.20 15.76
C ALA A 43 -9.84 0.61 17.23
N GLY A 44 -9.71 1.92 17.48
CA GLY A 44 -9.42 2.47 18.80
C GLY A 44 -7.93 2.56 19.14
N THR A 45 -7.02 1.90 18.39
CA THR A 45 -5.58 2.11 18.59
C THR A 45 -5.17 3.56 18.27
N LYS A 46 -4.08 4.01 18.85
CA LYS A 46 -3.56 5.37 18.62
C LYS A 46 -2.36 5.32 17.66
N ILE A 47 -2.31 6.32 16.80
CA ILE A 47 -1.16 6.59 15.92
C ILE A 47 -0.76 8.03 16.15
N ASP A 48 0.47 8.23 16.63
CA ASP A 48 1.04 9.57 16.77
C ASP A 48 1.70 9.96 15.44
N PHE A 49 1.26 11.07 14.88
CA PHE A 49 1.70 11.52 13.56
C PHE A 49 1.72 13.05 13.52
N ARG A 50 2.87 13.63 13.16
CA ARG A 50 3.10 15.09 13.09
C ARG A 50 2.65 15.83 14.33
N GLY A 51 2.99 15.30 15.53
CA GLY A 51 2.69 15.94 16.81
C GLY A 51 1.23 15.85 17.26
N LYS A 52 0.39 15.08 16.54
CA LYS A 52 -1.01 14.80 16.91
C LYS A 52 -1.22 13.32 17.12
N SER A 53 -2.11 12.97 18.06
CA SER A 53 -2.52 11.58 18.27
C SER A 53 -3.87 11.33 17.58
N TYR A 54 -3.86 10.42 16.64
CA TYR A 54 -5.05 10.02 15.86
C TYR A 54 -5.58 8.69 16.38
N THR A 55 -6.90 8.57 16.42
CA THR A 55 -7.54 7.28 16.70
C THR A 55 -7.75 6.55 15.37
N VAL A 56 -7.29 5.30 15.29
CA VAL A 56 -7.58 4.44 14.15
C VAL A 56 -9.06 4.09 14.15
N GLU A 57 -9.72 4.31 13.02
CA GLU A 57 -11.12 4.00 12.83
C GLU A 57 -11.31 2.65 12.15
N GLU A 58 -12.45 2.00 12.43
CA GLU A 58 -12.87 0.85 11.63
C GLU A 58 -13.20 1.31 10.21
N ALA A 59 -12.65 0.61 9.20
CA ALA A 59 -12.97 0.88 7.81
C ALA A 59 -14.41 0.48 7.50
N LYS A 60 -15.22 1.45 7.13
CA LYS A 60 -16.62 1.31 6.70
C LYS A 60 -16.81 2.11 5.42
N PRO A 61 -17.86 1.84 4.62
CA PRO A 61 -18.13 2.64 3.41
C PRO A 61 -18.14 4.14 3.67
N GLU A 62 -18.73 4.58 4.77
CA GLU A 62 -18.87 6.00 5.16
C GLU A 62 -17.52 6.63 5.56
N SER A 63 -16.53 5.82 5.94
CA SER A 63 -15.18 6.32 6.29
C SER A 63 -14.52 7.06 5.12
N PHE A 64 -14.94 6.77 3.89
CA PHE A 64 -14.38 7.37 2.67
C PHE A 64 -15.12 8.65 2.23
N ASP A 65 -16.13 9.10 2.96
CA ASP A 65 -16.82 10.36 2.66
C ASP A 65 -15.85 11.54 2.74
N GLY A 66 -15.78 12.31 1.63
CA GLY A 66 -14.90 13.47 1.52
C GLY A 66 -13.40 13.14 1.37
N VAL A 67 -13.01 11.86 1.27
CA VAL A 67 -11.63 11.45 1.02
C VAL A 67 -11.33 11.55 -0.47
N ASN A 68 -10.20 12.17 -0.82
CA ASN A 68 -9.76 12.31 -2.21
C ASN A 68 -8.83 11.18 -2.64
N ILE A 69 -7.92 10.74 -1.76
CA ILE A 69 -6.93 9.70 -2.06
C ILE A 69 -6.90 8.69 -0.92
N VAL A 70 -7.04 7.42 -1.26
CA VAL A 70 -6.90 6.30 -0.33
C VAL A 70 -5.65 5.51 -0.69
N LEU A 71 -4.69 5.43 0.24
CA LEU A 71 -3.52 4.56 0.13
C LEU A 71 -3.84 3.25 0.86
N ALA A 72 -3.96 2.15 0.11
CA ALA A 72 -4.40 0.88 0.66
C ALA A 72 -3.28 -0.15 0.74
N SER A 73 -3.14 -0.76 1.91
CA SER A 73 -2.30 -1.94 2.17
C SER A 73 -2.98 -2.88 3.17
N ALA A 74 -4.21 -3.30 2.85
CA ALA A 74 -5.06 -4.10 3.73
C ALA A 74 -5.39 -5.50 3.15
N GLY A 75 -4.69 -5.89 2.08
CA GLY A 75 -4.91 -7.15 1.38
C GLY A 75 -5.98 -7.10 0.29
N ALA A 76 -5.93 -8.07 -0.62
CA ALA A 76 -6.74 -8.06 -1.85
C ALA A 76 -8.25 -8.10 -1.62
N SER A 77 -8.72 -8.86 -0.62
CA SER A 77 -10.14 -8.94 -0.29
C SER A 77 -10.70 -7.60 0.20
N THR A 78 -9.96 -6.92 1.07
CA THR A 78 -10.32 -5.60 1.60
C THR A 78 -10.31 -4.55 0.50
N SER A 79 -9.31 -4.56 -0.38
CA SER A 79 -9.23 -3.65 -1.52
C SER A 79 -10.43 -3.85 -2.46
N LYS A 80 -10.78 -5.10 -2.80
CA LYS A 80 -11.96 -5.40 -3.64
C LYS A 80 -13.27 -4.97 -2.98
N MET A 81 -13.39 -5.10 -1.67
CA MET A 81 -14.57 -4.72 -0.91
C MET A 81 -14.80 -3.20 -0.97
N PHE A 82 -13.75 -2.41 -0.73
CA PHE A 82 -13.89 -0.96 -0.58
C PHE A 82 -13.67 -0.16 -1.87
N ALA A 83 -13.03 -0.72 -2.88
CA ALA A 83 -12.77 0.00 -4.13
C ALA A 83 -14.04 0.61 -4.76
N PRO A 84 -15.16 -0.11 -4.91
CA PRO A 84 -16.38 0.47 -5.45
C PRO A 84 -16.92 1.62 -4.60
N GLU A 85 -16.81 1.51 -3.28
CA GLU A 85 -17.30 2.52 -2.34
C GLU A 85 -16.43 3.79 -2.36
N ILE A 86 -15.12 3.63 -2.51
CA ILE A 86 -14.18 4.75 -2.65
C ILE A 86 -14.47 5.51 -3.96
N VAL A 87 -14.53 4.79 -5.08
CA VAL A 87 -14.77 5.39 -6.40
C VAL A 87 -16.14 6.06 -6.47
N LYS A 88 -17.19 5.44 -5.96
CA LYS A 88 -18.54 6.01 -5.89
C LYS A 88 -18.59 7.35 -5.16
N ARG A 89 -17.71 7.56 -4.17
CA ARG A 89 -17.61 8.79 -3.38
C ARG A 89 -16.63 9.81 -3.98
N GLY A 90 -16.11 9.55 -5.18
CA GLY A 90 -15.20 10.43 -5.90
C GLY A 90 -13.73 10.36 -5.42
N GLY A 91 -13.40 9.39 -4.59
CA GLY A 91 -12.03 9.12 -4.17
C GLY A 91 -11.25 8.30 -5.20
N VAL A 92 -9.93 8.36 -5.13
CA VAL A 92 -8.99 7.53 -5.89
C VAL A 92 -8.31 6.55 -4.95
N LEU A 93 -8.41 5.25 -5.27
CA LEU A 93 -7.72 4.17 -4.56
C LEU A 93 -6.36 3.91 -5.19
N ILE A 94 -5.29 4.03 -4.43
CA ILE A 94 -3.95 3.54 -4.77
C ILE A 94 -3.72 2.25 -3.99
N ASP A 95 -3.76 1.11 -4.69
CA ASP A 95 -3.79 -0.21 -4.09
C ASP A 95 -2.45 -0.95 -4.18
N ASN A 96 -1.87 -1.27 -3.03
CA ASN A 96 -0.65 -2.08 -2.93
C ASN A 96 -0.91 -3.59 -2.95
N SER A 97 -2.17 -4.02 -2.93
CA SER A 97 -2.50 -5.44 -3.00
C SER A 97 -2.39 -6.00 -4.42
N SER A 98 -2.61 -7.29 -4.57
CA SER A 98 -2.68 -7.93 -5.90
C SER A 98 -4.07 -7.83 -6.55
N ALA A 99 -5.04 -7.17 -5.91
CA ALA A 99 -6.46 -7.22 -6.27
C ALA A 99 -6.74 -6.81 -7.73
N PHE A 100 -6.06 -5.77 -8.20
CA PHE A 100 -6.36 -5.12 -9.49
C PHE A 100 -5.21 -5.15 -10.50
N ARG A 101 -4.07 -5.79 -10.16
CA ARG A 101 -2.87 -5.78 -11.01
C ARG A 101 -3.08 -6.36 -12.42
N MET A 102 -4.01 -7.28 -12.56
CA MET A 102 -4.32 -7.95 -13.84
C MET A 102 -5.62 -7.44 -14.47
N ASP A 103 -6.23 -6.42 -13.88
CA ASP A 103 -7.43 -5.78 -14.42
C ASP A 103 -7.05 -4.86 -15.58
N LYS A 104 -7.67 -5.07 -16.74
CA LYS A 104 -7.36 -4.30 -17.96
C LYS A 104 -7.79 -2.83 -17.88
N ASP A 105 -8.75 -2.55 -17.02
CA ASP A 105 -9.30 -1.20 -16.81
C ASP A 105 -8.58 -0.42 -15.71
N VAL A 106 -7.64 -1.06 -15.00
CA VAL A 106 -6.87 -0.45 -13.90
C VAL A 106 -5.41 -0.31 -14.31
N PRO A 107 -4.86 0.91 -14.35
CA PRO A 107 -3.45 1.09 -14.66
C PRO A 107 -2.57 0.53 -13.54
N LEU A 108 -1.59 -0.28 -13.93
CA LEU A 108 -0.51 -0.76 -13.07
C LEU A 108 0.65 0.22 -13.19
N VAL A 109 0.90 1.00 -12.14
CA VAL A 109 1.83 2.12 -12.20
C VAL A 109 3.01 1.95 -11.25
N ILE A 110 4.18 2.30 -11.74
CA ILE A 110 5.42 2.43 -10.97
C ILE A 110 5.92 3.86 -11.16
N ALA A 111 6.03 4.60 -10.07
CA ALA A 111 6.54 5.97 -10.09
C ALA A 111 7.91 6.05 -10.79
N TYR A 112 8.13 7.08 -11.60
CA TYR A 112 9.32 7.29 -12.44
C TYR A 112 9.54 6.27 -13.57
N VAL A 113 8.64 5.29 -13.75
CA VAL A 113 8.74 4.30 -14.83
C VAL A 113 7.68 4.53 -15.90
N ASN A 114 6.43 4.71 -15.49
CA ASN A 114 5.29 4.92 -16.36
C ASN A 114 4.25 5.87 -15.75
N ASP A 115 4.69 7.01 -15.25
CA ASP A 115 3.84 8.01 -14.58
C ASP A 115 2.70 8.52 -15.46
N GLU A 116 2.86 8.54 -16.78
CA GLU A 116 1.84 8.92 -17.74
C GLU A 116 0.59 8.03 -17.68
N ASP A 117 0.75 6.77 -17.25
CA ASP A 117 -0.37 5.83 -17.11
C ASP A 117 -1.30 6.20 -15.94
N LEU A 118 -0.85 7.02 -14.99
CA LEU A 118 -1.70 7.56 -13.93
C LEU A 118 -2.96 8.23 -14.50
N ARG A 119 -2.85 8.92 -15.62
CA ARG A 119 -3.97 9.64 -16.25
C ARG A 119 -5.06 8.73 -16.81
N LYS A 120 -4.80 7.44 -16.92
CA LYS A 120 -5.74 6.44 -17.48
C LYS A 120 -6.68 5.86 -16.41
N HIS A 121 -6.46 6.18 -15.11
CA HIS A 121 -7.26 5.60 -14.03
C HIS A 121 -8.74 5.99 -14.10
N LYS A 122 -9.59 5.06 -13.71
CA LYS A 122 -11.04 5.24 -13.53
C LYS A 122 -11.40 5.23 -12.03
N GLY A 123 -10.52 5.78 -11.19
CA GLY A 123 -10.67 5.81 -9.72
C GLY A 123 -9.84 4.77 -8.98
N ILE A 124 -9.19 3.82 -9.67
CA ILE A 124 -8.30 2.84 -9.07
C ILE A 124 -6.95 2.86 -9.79
N ILE A 125 -5.87 2.79 -9.03
CA ILE A 125 -4.49 2.68 -9.50
C ILE A 125 -3.88 1.48 -8.76
N ALA A 126 -3.36 0.51 -9.49
CA ALA A 126 -2.68 -0.64 -8.90
C ALA A 126 -1.17 -0.40 -8.81
N ASN A 127 -0.59 -0.80 -7.70
CA ASN A 127 0.84 -0.85 -7.47
C ASN A 127 1.36 -2.28 -7.73
N PRO A 128 2.52 -2.48 -8.37
CA PRO A 128 3.07 -3.81 -8.59
C PRO A 128 3.57 -4.46 -7.28
N ASN A 129 4.11 -5.65 -7.39
CA ASN A 129 4.81 -6.30 -6.29
C ASN A 129 6.04 -5.46 -5.87
N CYS A 130 6.37 -5.48 -4.57
CA CYS A 130 7.46 -4.69 -4.01
C CYS A 130 8.82 -4.97 -4.67
N SER A 131 9.14 -6.23 -4.95
CA SER A 131 10.38 -6.60 -5.66
C SER A 131 10.37 -6.14 -7.12
N THR A 132 9.20 -6.13 -7.77
CA THR A 132 9.04 -5.62 -9.14
C THR A 132 9.30 -4.12 -9.20
N SER A 133 8.77 -3.34 -8.25
CA SER A 133 8.98 -1.87 -8.22
C SER A 133 10.46 -1.52 -8.17
N GLN A 134 11.22 -2.16 -7.27
CA GLN A 134 12.66 -1.92 -7.13
C GLN A 134 13.42 -2.28 -8.41
N LEU A 135 13.10 -3.44 -9.00
CA LEU A 135 13.74 -3.91 -10.23
C LEU A 135 13.48 -2.95 -11.40
N MET A 136 12.24 -2.51 -11.57
CA MET A 136 11.86 -1.66 -12.68
C MET A 136 12.49 -0.28 -12.63
N LEU A 137 12.72 0.28 -11.44
CA LEU A 137 13.43 1.55 -11.27
C LEU A 137 14.88 1.47 -11.78
N VAL A 138 15.53 0.30 -11.64
CA VAL A 138 16.89 0.06 -12.17
C VAL A 138 16.85 -0.25 -13.67
N LEU A 139 15.87 -1.02 -14.12
CA LEU A 139 15.79 -1.46 -15.51
C LEU A 139 15.35 -0.35 -16.48
N LYS A 140 14.53 0.60 -16.01
CA LYS A 140 14.02 1.68 -16.88
C LYS A 140 15.13 2.48 -17.54
N PRO A 141 16.10 3.06 -16.82
CA PRO A 141 17.21 3.79 -17.45
C PRO A 141 18.08 2.91 -18.34
N LEU A 142 18.27 1.63 -17.99
CA LEU A 142 19.01 0.70 -18.84
C LEU A 142 18.29 0.43 -20.15
N LYS A 143 16.98 0.23 -20.11
CA LYS A 143 16.14 0.04 -21.30
C LYS A 143 16.17 1.26 -22.22
N ASP A 144 16.24 2.47 -21.66
CA ASP A 144 16.27 3.71 -22.45
C ASP A 144 17.58 3.88 -23.23
N ILE A 145 18.68 3.28 -22.72
CA ILE A 145 19.98 3.29 -23.40
C ILE A 145 20.09 2.15 -24.40
N ASN A 146 19.63 0.94 -24.03
CA ASN A 146 19.77 -0.25 -24.85
C ASN A 146 18.59 -1.23 -24.62
N PRO A 147 17.94 -1.75 -25.68
CA PRO A 147 16.82 -2.66 -25.56
C PRO A 147 17.17 -3.93 -24.76
N ILE A 148 16.41 -4.22 -23.72
CA ILE A 148 16.56 -5.44 -22.94
C ILE A 148 15.89 -6.59 -23.70
N LYS A 149 16.69 -7.59 -24.14
CA LYS A 149 16.18 -8.75 -24.87
C LYS A 149 15.78 -9.90 -23.96
N ARG A 150 16.42 -10.03 -22.82
CA ARG A 150 16.16 -11.12 -21.86
C ARG A 150 16.50 -10.68 -20.44
N LEU A 151 15.67 -11.08 -19.50
CA LEU A 151 15.89 -10.85 -18.07
C LEU A 151 15.73 -12.20 -17.34
N ILE A 152 16.71 -12.55 -16.52
CA ILE A 152 16.66 -13.71 -15.61
C ILE A 152 16.78 -13.14 -14.20
N VAL A 153 15.80 -13.44 -13.34
CA VAL A 153 15.69 -12.85 -11.99
C VAL A 153 15.55 -13.95 -10.96
N SER A 154 16.35 -13.85 -9.89
CA SER A 154 16.18 -14.62 -8.67
C SER A 154 15.97 -13.64 -7.53
N THR A 155 14.95 -13.85 -6.70
CA THR A 155 14.60 -12.94 -5.61
C THR A 155 14.72 -13.61 -4.26
N TYR A 156 15.20 -12.84 -3.28
CA TYR A 156 15.17 -13.16 -1.86
C TYR A 156 14.36 -12.10 -1.15
N GLN A 157 13.28 -12.49 -0.48
CA GLN A 157 12.36 -11.56 0.14
C GLN A 157 12.25 -11.77 1.64
N ALA A 158 12.17 -10.66 2.38
CA ALA A 158 11.85 -10.71 3.80
C ALA A 158 10.41 -11.17 4.02
N VAL A 159 10.16 -11.91 5.10
CA VAL A 159 8.82 -12.42 5.44
C VAL A 159 7.83 -11.29 5.75
N SER A 160 8.31 -10.10 6.10
CA SER A 160 7.49 -8.91 6.39
C SER A 160 6.54 -8.53 5.25
N GLY A 161 6.88 -8.89 4.00
CA GLY A 161 6.00 -8.71 2.84
C GLY A 161 4.71 -9.53 2.90
N ALA A 162 4.70 -10.64 3.66
CA ALA A 162 3.50 -11.46 3.92
C ALA A 162 2.72 -10.98 5.16
N GLY A 163 3.18 -9.92 5.84
CA GLY A 163 2.51 -9.30 6.97
C GLY A 163 2.97 -9.79 8.34
N LEU A 164 2.30 -9.28 9.39
CA LEU A 164 2.71 -9.52 10.78
C LEU A 164 2.63 -11.01 11.16
N ALA A 165 1.64 -11.74 10.65
CA ALA A 165 1.49 -13.16 10.94
C ALA A 165 2.73 -13.97 10.54
N ALA A 166 3.28 -13.71 9.36
CA ALA A 166 4.48 -14.39 8.88
C ALA A 166 5.75 -14.00 9.66
N ILE A 167 5.83 -12.77 10.16
CA ILE A 167 6.92 -12.35 11.07
C ILE A 167 6.83 -13.13 12.38
N THR A 168 5.63 -13.25 12.94
CA THR A 168 5.38 -14.00 14.19
C THR A 168 5.72 -15.47 13.98
N GLU A 169 5.20 -16.09 12.92
CA GLU A 169 5.49 -17.49 12.56
C GLU A 169 7.01 -17.73 12.49
N LEU A 170 7.74 -16.97 11.68
CA LEU A 170 9.20 -17.10 11.58
C LEU A 170 9.89 -17.00 12.94
N THR A 171 9.44 -16.08 13.80
CA THR A 171 10.05 -15.85 15.11
C THR A 171 9.81 -17.04 16.04
N GLU A 172 8.57 -17.55 16.09
CA GLU A 172 8.18 -18.66 16.93
C GLU A 172 8.81 -19.98 16.47
N ASP A 173 8.81 -20.22 15.16
CA ASP A 173 9.44 -21.37 14.54
C ASP A 173 10.95 -21.41 14.81
N THR A 174 11.61 -20.26 14.70
CA THR A 174 13.04 -20.15 15.01
C THR A 174 13.32 -20.47 16.47
N LYS A 175 12.52 -19.95 17.40
CA LYS A 175 12.65 -20.23 18.84
C LYS A 175 12.46 -21.72 19.13
N ALA A 176 11.40 -22.33 18.59
CA ALA A 176 11.11 -23.73 18.82
C ALA A 176 12.23 -24.63 18.30
N ARG A 177 12.81 -24.35 17.13
CA ARG A 177 13.97 -25.08 16.60
C ARG A 177 15.20 -24.94 17.47
N LEU A 178 15.48 -23.74 17.99
CA LEU A 178 16.58 -23.51 18.92
C LEU A 178 16.39 -24.27 20.25
N GLU A 179 15.14 -24.50 20.66
CA GLU A 179 14.77 -25.27 21.85
C GLU A 179 14.67 -26.79 21.58
N GLY A 180 14.98 -27.26 20.36
CA GLY A 180 14.91 -28.68 19.97
C GLY A 180 13.48 -29.23 19.85
N LYS A 181 12.50 -28.37 19.66
CA LYS A 181 11.09 -28.76 19.42
C LYS A 181 10.85 -28.97 17.93
N ASP A 182 10.13 -30.04 17.59
CA ASP A 182 9.59 -30.26 16.24
C ASP A 182 8.33 -29.41 16.01
N PHE A 183 8.10 -29.06 14.71
CA PHE A 183 6.91 -28.38 14.23
C PHE A 183 5.87 -29.36 13.75
#